data_037e523fdbf542fee95f0e29672242d4
#
_entry.id   037e523fdbf542fee95f0e29672242d4
#
_cell.length_a   1.000
_cell.length_b   1.000
_cell.length_c   1.000
_cell.angle_alpha   90.00
_cell.angle_beta   90.00
_cell.angle_gamma   90.00
#
_symmetry.space_group_name_H-M   'P 1'
#
loop_
_entity.id
_entity.type
_entity.pdbx_description
1 polymer ?
#
loop_
_entity_poly.entity_id
_entity_poly.type
_entity_poly.pdbx_seq_one_letter_code
_entity_poly.pdbx_strand_id
1 'polypeptide(L)'
;VIGLRIRLVAVTDVRGVIATSENDQIAWSSREDKELFKAITLRSGLVIMGRKTYEAIGRPLPGRLNVVLSRSMDKFHGVSIPDLVLSGNVKEVVEKVKKIGYNDICVIGGQSVFTQFLESGLVTDLHLTIEPIVLPGNVNLFDRLKSISEKLRLRLEKVMKLNEIGTLNLHYRFER
;
A
#
# COMPACT_ATOMS: atom_id res chain seq x y z
N VAL A 1 -6.02 9.47 -22.88
CA VAL A 1 -5.43 10.04 -21.64
C VAL A 1 -5.57 9.03 -20.53
N ILE A 2 -4.45 8.50 -20.07
CA ILE A 2 -4.45 7.63 -18.90
C ILE A 2 -4.72 8.50 -17.69
N GLY A 3 -5.89 8.32 -17.06
CA GLY A 3 -6.27 9.03 -15.85
C GLY A 3 -5.38 8.63 -14.66
N LEU A 4 -5.44 9.44 -13.61
CA LEU A 4 -4.74 9.16 -12.35
C LEU A 4 -5.20 7.82 -11.76
N ARG A 5 -4.23 6.98 -11.41
CA ARG A 5 -4.47 5.70 -10.72
C ARG A 5 -3.79 5.76 -9.36
N ILE A 6 -4.55 5.52 -8.32
CA ILE A 6 -4.04 5.39 -6.96
C ILE A 6 -4.43 4.01 -6.46
N ARG A 7 -3.43 3.15 -6.34
CA ARG A 7 -3.58 1.74 -6.04
C ARG A 7 -3.14 1.46 -4.61
N LEU A 8 -4.03 0.87 -3.82
CA LEU A 8 -3.62 0.24 -2.56
C LEU A 8 -3.12 -1.16 -2.89
N VAL A 9 -1.90 -1.49 -2.47
CA VAL A 9 -1.29 -2.80 -2.69
C VAL A 9 -0.99 -3.42 -1.33
N ALA A 10 -1.71 -4.47 -0.99
CA ALA A 10 -1.66 -5.06 0.35
C ALA A 10 -1.68 -6.58 0.30
N VAL A 11 -1.08 -7.20 1.31
CA VAL A 11 -1.19 -8.63 1.60
C VAL A 11 -1.75 -8.81 3.01
N THR A 12 -2.71 -9.71 3.16
CA THR A 12 -3.38 -9.98 4.43
C THR A 12 -3.44 -11.48 4.71
N ASP A 13 -3.72 -11.81 5.95
CA ASP A 13 -4.22 -13.14 6.30
C ASP A 13 -5.70 -13.27 5.90
N VAL A 14 -6.34 -14.39 6.23
CA VAL A 14 -7.78 -14.62 5.91
C VAL A 14 -8.73 -13.70 6.66
N ARG A 15 -8.28 -13.00 7.70
CA ARG A 15 -9.06 -12.07 8.51
C ARG A 15 -8.91 -10.60 8.11
N GLY A 16 -8.03 -10.29 7.14
CA GLY A 16 -7.70 -8.92 6.79
C GLY A 16 -6.57 -8.31 7.64
N VAL A 17 -5.84 -9.11 8.38
CA VAL A 17 -4.70 -8.66 9.19
C VAL A 17 -3.48 -8.52 8.31
N ILE A 18 -2.79 -7.37 8.39
CA ILE A 18 -1.60 -7.05 7.59
C ILE A 18 -0.30 -7.17 8.37
N ALA A 19 -0.36 -7.20 9.68
CA ALA A 19 0.82 -7.27 10.53
C ALA A 19 0.48 -7.80 11.92
N THR A 20 1.44 -8.44 12.56
CA THR A 20 1.32 -8.89 13.95
C THR A 20 1.55 -7.75 14.93
N SER A 21 2.35 -6.75 14.52
CA SER A 21 2.65 -5.53 15.24
C SER A 21 2.99 -4.40 14.25
N GLU A 22 3.09 -3.17 14.73
CA GLU A 22 3.43 -2.01 13.91
C GLU A 22 4.82 -2.11 13.24
N ASN A 23 5.71 -2.97 13.75
CA ASN A 23 7.08 -3.14 13.26
C ASN A 23 7.28 -4.46 12.49
N ASP A 24 6.20 -5.10 12.07
CA ASP A 24 6.26 -6.39 11.35
C ASP A 24 6.85 -6.22 9.95
N GLN A 25 7.84 -7.02 9.63
CA GLN A 25 8.53 -7.01 8.33
C GLN A 25 7.85 -7.86 7.25
N ILE A 26 6.63 -8.30 7.43
CA ILE A 26 5.87 -9.12 6.46
C ILE A 26 6.69 -10.29 5.88
N ALA A 27 7.38 -11.03 6.76
CA ALA A 27 8.16 -12.20 6.36
C ALA A 27 7.26 -13.41 6.02
N TRP A 28 6.00 -13.34 6.37
CA TRP A 28 5.02 -14.42 6.24
C TRP A 28 4.34 -14.51 4.87
N SER A 29 4.48 -13.49 4.01
CA SER A 29 3.88 -13.52 2.67
C SER A 29 4.62 -14.46 1.73
N SER A 30 3.91 -15.05 0.78
CA SER A 30 4.47 -16.00 -0.18
C SER A 30 5.45 -15.32 -1.15
N ARG A 31 6.33 -16.14 -1.73
CA ARG A 31 7.23 -15.70 -2.79
C ARG A 31 6.44 -15.14 -3.99
N GLU A 32 5.35 -15.80 -4.36
CA GLU A 32 4.51 -15.41 -5.48
C GLU A 32 3.85 -14.05 -5.25
N ASP A 33 3.43 -13.76 -4.01
CA ASP A 33 2.93 -12.43 -3.64
C ASP A 33 4.02 -11.36 -3.78
N LYS A 34 5.23 -11.65 -3.30
CA LYS A 34 6.36 -10.72 -3.42
C LYS A 34 6.73 -10.42 -4.87
N GLU A 35 6.67 -11.42 -5.74
CA GLU A 35 6.89 -11.26 -7.18
C GLU A 35 5.80 -10.40 -7.83
N LEU A 36 4.55 -10.62 -7.47
CA LEU A 36 3.42 -9.83 -7.97
C LEU A 36 3.49 -8.37 -7.47
N PHE A 37 3.77 -8.18 -6.20
CA PHE A 37 4.00 -6.85 -5.61
C PHE A 37 5.08 -6.08 -6.38
N LYS A 38 6.20 -6.74 -6.64
CA LYS A 38 7.31 -6.16 -7.42
C LYS A 38 6.83 -5.76 -8.82
N ALA A 39 6.12 -6.63 -9.51
CA ALA A 39 5.61 -6.36 -10.85
C ALA A 39 4.66 -5.17 -10.89
N ILE A 40 3.69 -5.11 -9.97
CA ILE A 40 2.71 -4.02 -9.89
C ILE A 40 3.41 -2.69 -9.59
N THR A 41 4.31 -2.67 -8.61
CA THR A 41 4.96 -1.43 -8.17
C THR A 41 6.01 -0.92 -9.15
N LEU A 42 6.72 -1.81 -9.84
CA LEU A 42 7.65 -1.42 -10.92
C LEU A 42 6.91 -0.82 -12.11
N ARG A 43 5.73 -1.35 -12.47
CA ARG A 43 4.91 -0.79 -13.55
C ARG A 43 4.45 0.63 -13.21
N SER A 44 4.05 0.87 -11.99
CA SER A 44 3.70 2.20 -11.48
C SER A 44 4.91 3.14 -11.48
N GLY A 45 6.05 2.65 -11.06
CA GLY A 45 7.30 3.41 -10.94
C GLY A 45 7.41 4.22 -9.65
N LEU A 46 6.36 4.29 -8.83
CA LEU A 46 6.35 5.07 -7.60
C LEU A 46 5.60 4.33 -6.49
N VAL A 47 6.19 4.32 -5.30
CA VAL A 47 5.57 3.77 -4.09
C VAL A 47 5.49 4.85 -3.01
N ILE A 48 4.35 4.88 -2.32
CA ILE A 48 4.12 5.73 -1.15
C ILE A 48 3.94 4.83 0.06
N MET A 49 4.59 5.17 1.15
CA MET A 49 4.53 4.42 2.39
C MET A 49 4.69 5.33 3.60
N GLY A 50 4.24 4.85 4.75
CA GLY A 50 4.55 5.48 6.02
C GLY A 50 5.99 5.22 6.44
N ARG A 51 6.45 6.00 7.42
CA ARG A 51 7.81 5.90 7.92
C ARG A 51 8.15 4.53 8.51
N LYS A 52 7.26 3.97 9.34
CA LYS A 52 7.49 2.65 9.96
C LYS A 52 7.61 1.53 8.91
N THR A 53 6.82 1.59 7.85
CA THR A 53 6.92 0.65 6.74
C THR A 53 8.27 0.78 6.03
N TYR A 54 8.71 2.00 5.77
CA TYR A 54 10.03 2.24 5.17
C TYR A 54 11.18 1.74 6.04
N GLU A 55 11.13 2.01 7.33
CA GLU A 55 12.13 1.53 8.30
C GLU A 55 12.16 -0.01 8.37
N ALA A 56 11.00 -0.66 8.30
CA ALA A 56 10.90 -2.12 8.26
C ALA A 56 11.52 -2.71 6.99
N ILE A 57 11.34 -2.07 5.84
CA ILE A 57 11.99 -2.46 4.58
C ILE A 57 13.50 -2.20 4.65
N GLY A 58 13.91 -1.11 5.28
CA GLY A 58 15.30 -0.76 5.57
C GLY A 58 16.07 -0.07 4.46
N ARG A 59 15.53 0.01 3.26
CA ARG A 59 16.16 0.64 2.09
C ARG A 59 15.13 1.00 1.03
N PRO A 60 15.45 1.91 0.09
CA PRO A 60 14.58 2.16 -1.05
C PRO A 60 14.37 0.89 -1.89
N LEU A 61 13.14 0.69 -2.36
CA LEU A 61 12.82 -0.36 -3.31
C LEU A 61 13.41 0.00 -4.68
N PRO A 62 14.27 -0.85 -5.27
CA PRO A 62 14.95 -0.53 -6.52
C PRO A 62 13.99 -0.32 -7.69
N GLY A 63 14.32 0.61 -8.59
CA GLY A 63 13.55 0.87 -9.81
C GLY A 63 12.24 1.64 -9.61
N ARG A 64 11.99 2.14 -8.41
CA ARG A 64 10.78 2.89 -8.05
C ARG A 64 11.17 4.13 -7.29
N LEU A 65 10.43 5.22 -7.48
CA LEU A 65 10.57 6.39 -6.61
C LEU A 65 9.93 6.08 -5.27
N ASN A 66 10.71 6.11 -4.20
CA ASN A 66 10.27 5.79 -2.85
C ASN A 66 9.88 7.07 -2.13
N VAL A 67 8.59 7.27 -1.93
CA VAL A 67 8.01 8.42 -1.23
C VAL A 67 7.59 7.97 0.16
N VAL A 68 8.13 8.62 1.17
CA VAL A 68 7.78 8.35 2.57
C VAL A 68 7.00 9.53 3.13
N LEU A 69 5.85 9.22 3.73
CA LEU A 69 5.05 10.21 4.45
C LEU A 69 5.57 10.33 5.88
N SER A 70 6.07 11.51 6.23
CA SER A 70 6.56 11.79 7.56
C SER A 70 6.44 13.29 7.87
N ARG A 71 6.12 13.60 9.12
CA ARG A 71 6.13 14.98 9.62
C ARG A 71 7.54 15.51 9.88
N SER A 72 8.52 14.60 10.01
CA SER A 72 9.91 14.93 10.33
C SER A 72 10.83 14.44 9.22
N MET A 73 11.60 15.38 8.66
CA MET A 73 12.61 15.11 7.64
C MET A 73 13.88 14.48 8.22
N ASP A 74 14.09 14.59 9.53
CA ASP A 74 15.43 14.52 10.14
C ASP A 74 15.83 13.16 10.75
N LYS A 75 15.00 12.12 10.67
CA LYS A 75 15.22 10.94 11.52
C LYS A 75 15.03 9.60 10.80
N PHE A 76 15.85 9.34 9.82
CA PHE A 76 15.99 7.99 9.27
C PHE A 76 17.23 7.33 9.86
N HIS A 77 17.19 7.05 11.17
CA HIS A 77 18.32 6.42 11.87
C HIS A 77 18.44 4.95 11.49
N GLY A 78 19.63 4.56 11.04
CA GLY A 78 19.97 3.19 10.74
C GLY A 78 19.41 2.65 9.41
N VAL A 79 18.80 3.52 8.59
CA VAL A 79 18.31 3.15 7.25
C VAL A 79 18.74 4.19 6.22
N SER A 80 18.75 3.81 4.96
CA SER A 80 19.03 4.76 3.87
C SER A 80 17.95 5.82 3.78
N ILE A 81 18.32 7.03 3.37
CA ILE A 81 17.37 8.13 3.15
C ILE A 81 16.48 7.77 1.94
N PRO A 82 15.14 7.91 2.06
CA PRO A 82 14.25 7.66 0.92
C PRO A 82 14.43 8.71 -0.18
N ASP A 83 13.93 8.42 -1.38
CA ASP A 83 14.04 9.34 -2.51
C ASP A 83 13.32 10.66 -2.25
N LEU A 84 12.18 10.62 -1.58
CA LEU A 84 11.37 11.79 -1.28
C LEU A 84 10.63 11.62 0.04
N VAL A 85 10.64 12.65 0.86
CA VAL A 85 9.86 12.71 2.11
C VAL A 85 8.83 13.82 1.95
N LEU A 86 7.57 13.48 2.12
CA LEU A 86 6.46 14.43 2.02
C LEU A 86 5.64 14.44 3.30
N SER A 87 5.09 15.61 3.61
CA SER A 87 4.10 15.79 4.67
C SER A 87 2.85 16.47 4.10
N GLY A 88 1.79 16.50 4.88
CA GLY A 88 0.52 17.07 4.47
C GLY A 88 -0.57 16.02 4.33
N ASN A 89 -1.75 16.46 3.89
CA ASN A 89 -2.86 15.54 3.66
C ASN A 89 -2.67 14.80 2.32
N VAL A 90 -3.48 13.75 2.10
CA VAL A 90 -3.37 12.90 0.91
C VAL A 90 -3.49 13.71 -0.39
N LYS A 91 -4.42 14.66 -0.45
CA LYS A 91 -4.63 15.50 -1.65
C LYS A 91 -3.38 16.30 -2.00
N GLU A 92 -2.75 16.91 -1.00
CA GLU A 92 -1.50 17.67 -1.17
C GLU A 92 -0.35 16.78 -1.65
N VAL A 93 -0.23 15.59 -1.05
CA VAL A 93 0.78 14.60 -1.43
C VAL A 93 0.58 14.16 -2.90
N VAL A 94 -0.64 13.83 -3.28
CA VAL A 94 -0.98 13.39 -4.64
C VAL A 94 -0.68 14.51 -5.65
N GLU A 95 -1.01 15.77 -5.34
CA GLU A 95 -0.72 16.90 -6.23
C GLU A 95 0.77 17.09 -6.43
N LYS A 96 1.58 16.95 -5.37
CA LYS A 96 3.06 17.02 -5.48
C LYS A 96 3.62 15.90 -6.36
N VAL A 97 3.12 14.69 -6.18
CA VAL A 97 3.54 13.52 -6.96
C VAL A 97 3.17 13.68 -8.45
N LYS A 98 1.98 14.20 -8.74
CA LYS A 98 1.56 14.51 -10.11
C LYS A 98 2.48 15.54 -10.77
N LYS A 99 2.87 16.58 -10.04
CA LYS A 99 3.76 17.64 -10.56
C LYS A 99 5.12 17.13 -10.96
N ILE A 100 5.64 16.10 -10.32
CA ILE A 100 6.91 15.47 -10.71
C ILE A 100 6.74 14.40 -11.81
N GLY A 101 5.53 14.23 -12.34
CA GLY A 101 5.27 13.45 -13.55
C GLY A 101 4.69 12.05 -13.34
N TYR A 102 4.23 11.72 -12.14
CA TYR A 102 3.65 10.40 -11.86
C TYR A 102 2.12 10.48 -11.80
N ASN A 103 1.46 9.59 -12.52
CA ASN A 103 0.01 9.46 -12.55
C ASN A 103 -0.50 8.03 -12.24
N ASP A 104 0.42 7.12 -11.92
CA ASP A 104 0.13 5.78 -11.42
C ASP A 104 0.91 5.60 -10.10
N ILE A 105 0.20 5.51 -9.00
CA ILE A 105 0.76 5.57 -7.65
C ILE A 105 0.39 4.29 -6.92
N CYS A 106 1.38 3.61 -6.33
CA CYS A 106 1.15 2.47 -5.44
C CYS A 106 1.34 2.88 -3.98
N VAL A 107 0.31 2.74 -3.19
CA VAL A 107 0.34 2.92 -1.74
C VAL A 107 0.55 1.56 -1.10
N ILE A 108 1.63 1.39 -0.35
CA ILE A 108 2.08 0.07 0.10
C ILE A 108 2.02 -0.15 1.62
N GLY A 109 1.52 0.82 2.37
CA GLY A 109 1.27 0.62 3.80
C GLY A 109 1.85 1.72 4.69
N GLY A 110 1.70 1.62 5.93
CA GLY A 110 0.92 0.60 6.68
C GLY A 110 -0.55 0.96 6.89
N GLN A 111 -1.13 0.41 7.94
CA GLN A 111 -2.54 0.60 8.26
C GLN A 111 -2.98 2.09 8.24
N SER A 112 -2.24 2.96 8.90
CA SER A 112 -2.58 4.38 8.96
C SER A 112 -2.59 5.04 7.57
N VAL A 113 -1.60 4.73 6.75
CA VAL A 113 -1.48 5.29 5.39
C VAL A 113 -2.57 4.73 4.48
N PHE A 114 -2.85 3.43 4.53
CA PHE A 114 -3.97 2.82 3.81
C PHE A 114 -5.29 3.48 4.20
N THR A 115 -5.51 3.71 5.49
CA THR A 115 -6.73 4.34 6.01
C THR A 115 -6.88 5.78 5.52
N GLN A 116 -5.81 6.58 5.59
CA GLN A 116 -5.81 7.97 5.12
C GLN A 116 -6.13 8.06 3.62
N PHE A 117 -5.53 7.20 2.81
CA PHE A 117 -5.80 7.16 1.37
C PHE A 117 -7.24 6.74 1.07
N LEU A 118 -7.75 5.70 1.75
CA LEU A 118 -9.14 5.28 1.58
C LEU A 118 -10.11 6.42 1.92
N GLU A 119 -9.91 7.09 3.06
CA GLU A 119 -10.75 8.19 3.51
C GLU A 119 -10.67 9.44 2.62
N SER A 120 -9.60 9.58 1.85
CA SER A 120 -9.44 10.72 0.92
C SER A 120 -10.43 10.67 -0.25
N GLY A 121 -10.99 9.50 -0.56
CA GLY A 121 -11.84 9.30 -1.73
C GLY A 121 -11.10 9.28 -3.07
N LEU A 122 -9.77 9.33 -3.07
CA LEU A 122 -8.94 9.39 -4.29
C LEU A 122 -8.48 8.03 -4.80
N VAL A 123 -8.61 6.97 -4.00
CA VAL A 123 -8.18 5.63 -4.36
C VAL A 123 -9.01 5.08 -5.52
N THR A 124 -8.35 4.51 -6.50
CA THR A 124 -9.00 3.93 -7.68
C THR A 124 -9.01 2.41 -7.69
N ASP A 125 -7.99 1.79 -7.11
CA ASP A 125 -7.78 0.34 -7.17
C ASP A 125 -7.34 -0.21 -5.81
N LEU A 126 -7.74 -1.45 -5.55
CA LEU A 126 -7.22 -2.27 -4.47
C LEU A 126 -6.67 -3.55 -5.05
N HIS A 127 -5.37 -3.78 -4.89
CA HIS A 127 -4.71 -5.06 -5.14
C HIS A 127 -4.52 -5.76 -3.81
N LEU A 128 -5.31 -6.78 -3.56
CA LEU A 128 -5.33 -7.48 -2.28
C LEU A 128 -4.90 -8.93 -2.46
N THR A 129 -3.78 -9.28 -1.84
CA THR A 129 -3.37 -10.68 -1.72
C THR A 129 -3.86 -11.22 -0.38
N ILE A 130 -4.51 -12.37 -0.40
CA ILE A 130 -4.93 -13.11 0.80
C ILE A 130 -4.09 -14.36 0.89
N GLU A 131 -3.25 -14.43 1.92
CA GLU A 131 -2.50 -15.64 2.25
C GLU A 131 -3.39 -16.59 3.07
N PRO A 132 -3.33 -17.91 2.80
CA PRO A 132 -4.16 -18.90 3.51
C PRO A 132 -3.59 -19.22 4.90
N ILE A 133 -3.47 -18.22 5.73
CA ILE A 133 -2.95 -18.28 7.09
C ILE A 133 -3.79 -17.45 8.05
N VAL A 134 -3.60 -17.67 9.33
CA VAL A 134 -4.14 -16.84 10.42
C VAL A 134 -2.97 -16.30 11.23
N LEU A 135 -2.76 -15.00 11.17
CA LEU A 135 -1.69 -14.34 11.92
C LEU A 135 -2.12 -14.09 13.37
N PRO A 136 -1.20 -14.15 14.34
CA PRO A 136 -1.45 -13.55 15.65
C PRO A 136 -1.47 -12.03 15.51
N GLY A 137 -2.27 -11.34 16.32
CA GLY A 137 -2.33 -9.88 16.31
C GLY A 137 -3.56 -9.33 15.61
N ASN A 138 -3.66 -8.01 15.57
CA ASN A 138 -4.87 -7.29 15.20
C ASN A 138 -4.63 -6.05 14.33
N VAL A 139 -3.49 -5.94 13.67
CA VAL A 139 -3.27 -4.81 12.76
C VAL A 139 -3.97 -5.10 11.45
N ASN A 140 -5.17 -4.56 11.29
CA ASN A 140 -6.00 -4.75 10.10
C ASN A 140 -5.55 -3.87 8.94
N LEU A 141 -6.00 -4.21 7.73
CA LEU A 141 -5.75 -3.44 6.52
C LEU A 141 -6.12 -1.96 6.70
N PHE A 142 -7.27 -1.71 7.31
CA PHE A 142 -7.73 -0.38 7.67
C PHE A 142 -7.98 -0.30 9.17
N ASP A 143 -7.67 0.88 9.73
CA ASP A 143 -8.08 1.25 11.07
C ASP A 143 -9.55 1.71 11.05
N ARG A 144 -10.01 2.22 12.16
CA ARG A 144 -11.37 2.77 12.27
C ARG A 144 -11.59 3.88 11.26
N LEU A 145 -12.54 3.66 10.36
CA LEU A 145 -12.93 4.64 9.34
C LEU A 145 -13.85 5.68 9.96
N LYS A 146 -13.41 6.93 9.99
CA LYS A 146 -14.10 8.04 10.69
C LYS A 146 -14.92 8.91 9.75
N SER A 147 -14.46 9.06 8.51
CA SER A 147 -15.06 9.97 7.54
C SER A 147 -15.90 9.26 6.47
N ILE A 148 -16.01 7.95 6.54
CA ILE A 148 -16.84 7.17 5.63
C ILE A 148 -18.18 6.89 6.32
N SER A 149 -19.25 7.55 5.85
CA SER A 149 -20.59 7.40 6.41
C SER A 149 -21.44 6.35 5.69
N GLU A 150 -21.05 5.98 4.48
CA GLU A 150 -21.75 5.01 3.65
C GLU A 150 -20.80 3.93 3.17
N LYS A 151 -21.34 2.77 2.76
CA LYS A 151 -20.53 1.69 2.21
C LYS A 151 -19.87 2.12 0.91
N LEU A 152 -18.60 1.77 0.77
CA LEU A 152 -17.90 1.87 -0.50
C LEU A 152 -18.12 0.59 -1.31
N ARG A 153 -18.40 0.74 -2.59
CA ARG A 153 -18.53 -0.40 -3.49
C ARG A 153 -17.26 -0.58 -4.29
N LEU A 154 -16.87 -1.85 -4.44
CA LEU A 154 -15.78 -2.26 -5.30
C LEU A 154 -16.32 -3.25 -6.33
N ARG A 155 -15.70 -3.24 -7.50
CA ARG A 155 -15.97 -4.22 -8.55
C ARG A 155 -14.72 -5.04 -8.80
N LEU A 156 -14.88 -6.36 -8.80
CA LEU A 156 -13.77 -7.27 -9.09
C LEU A 156 -13.39 -7.17 -10.58
N GLU A 157 -12.13 -6.83 -10.84
CA GLU A 157 -11.56 -6.81 -12.18
C GLU A 157 -10.87 -8.12 -12.52
N LYS A 158 -10.14 -8.69 -11.55
CA LYS A 158 -9.37 -9.92 -11.78
C LYS A 158 -9.16 -10.67 -10.47
N VAL A 159 -9.19 -11.97 -10.52
CA VAL A 159 -8.77 -12.86 -9.45
C VAL A 159 -7.73 -13.84 -9.99
N MET A 160 -6.66 -14.06 -9.22
CA MET A 160 -5.61 -15.01 -9.56
C MET A 160 -5.31 -15.92 -8.37
N LYS A 161 -5.22 -17.21 -8.63
CA LYS A 161 -4.61 -18.18 -7.71
C LYS A 161 -3.12 -18.16 -7.99
N LEU A 162 -2.33 -17.71 -7.03
CA LEU A 162 -0.89 -17.47 -7.23
C LEU A 162 -0.05 -18.74 -7.06
N ASN A 163 -0.54 -19.71 -6.29
CA ASN A 163 0.18 -20.97 -6.01
C ASN A 163 -0.80 -22.08 -5.64
N GLU A 164 -0.27 -23.29 -5.47
CA GLU A 164 -1.08 -24.47 -5.19
C GLU A 164 -1.67 -24.49 -3.79
N ILE A 165 -1.06 -23.81 -2.82
CA ILE A 165 -1.61 -23.71 -1.46
C ILE A 165 -2.80 -22.77 -1.34
N GLY A 166 -3.07 -21.95 -2.37
CA GLY A 166 -4.27 -21.13 -2.42
C GLY A 166 -4.08 -19.67 -2.03
N THR A 167 -2.86 -19.12 -2.19
CA THR A 167 -2.67 -17.67 -2.13
C THR A 167 -3.45 -17.02 -3.28
N LEU A 168 -4.36 -16.11 -2.95
CA LEU A 168 -5.22 -15.44 -3.92
C LEU A 168 -4.84 -13.96 -4.03
N ASN A 169 -4.84 -13.44 -5.26
CA ASN A 169 -4.78 -12.01 -5.47
C ASN A 169 -6.07 -11.55 -6.14
N LEU A 170 -6.65 -10.49 -5.59
CA LEU A 170 -7.88 -9.87 -6.03
C LEU A 170 -7.58 -8.43 -6.42
N HIS A 171 -7.90 -8.07 -7.66
CA HIS A 171 -7.82 -6.69 -8.13
C HIS A 171 -9.22 -6.12 -8.21
N TYR A 172 -9.51 -5.14 -7.36
CA TYR A 172 -10.77 -4.41 -7.33
C TYR A 172 -10.62 -2.99 -7.84
N ARG A 173 -11.66 -2.49 -8.50
CA ARG A 173 -11.85 -1.07 -8.80
C ARG A 173 -12.86 -0.49 -7.83
N PHE A 174 -12.58 0.70 -7.29
CA PHE A 174 -13.56 1.45 -6.53
C PHE A 174 -14.61 2.04 -7.48
N GLU A 175 -15.87 1.78 -7.19
CA GLU A 175 -16.99 2.40 -7.90
C GLU A 175 -17.28 3.78 -7.30
N ARG A 176 -17.49 4.73 -8.16
CA ARG A 176 -17.84 6.11 -7.77
C ARG A 176 -19.26 6.44 -8.18
#